data_93784094be00deb51cfa84e0de8729d9
#
_entry.id   93784094be00deb51cfa84e0de8729d9
#
_cell.length_a   1.000
_cell.length_b   1.000
_cell.length_c   1.000
_cell.angle_alpha   90.00
_cell.angle_beta   90.00
_cell.angle_gamma   90.00
#
_symmetry.space_group_name_H-M   'P 1'
#
loop_
_entity.id
_entity.type
_entity.pdbx_description
1 polymer ?
#
loop_
_entity_poly.entity_id
_entity_poly.type
_entity_poly.pdbx_seq_one_letter_code
_entity_poly.pdbx_strand_id
1 'polypeptide(L)'
;MKNFNVKLYILAPLTALVVLLLWFLPSSAFGIDNLTVVQQRTIAIFAYAALMWMFEIIPAWATSVTTIVFLLLTVSNKGLTNDTMGDLVNFRELMAAFADPIIMLFLGGFVLAIAASKVGLDVVLARVLLKPFGTNPKWVLLGFLTLISVMSMFMSNTATAAMMLAFLAPVLRTLPVDGGGRVSLAMSIPIAANIGGLGTPIGTPPNAIAIGQLAAMDINIGFGAWMIRFVPVVIIMILFAWWLLMFLFPFKAKDVKIVINPDEHHVMDWQFWAVTVTFIATILLWMTGEITHLNSNVVALIPFGVFALLGIFKRDDFAKIDWHVLWMVAGGFAIGTALNKTGLAAALVESIPFGSWSVIAVLVISGLLGWLLSNFISHSSAANLLIPILAVVGTAMNEQLGAFGGVTTLLVCVAASTSFAMLLPISTPPNAIAFSTGLIKTNDMAKVGLIVGLLGIAISYAVLLIFPF
;
A
#
# COMPACT_ATOMS: atom_id res chain seq x y z
N MET A 1 -9.74 24.47 28.45
CA MET A 1 -8.79 23.39 28.82
C MET A 1 -7.95 23.09 27.57
N LYS A 2 -6.62 23.21 27.62
CA LYS A 2 -5.77 22.79 26.50
C LYS A 2 -5.99 21.27 26.33
N ASN A 3 -6.40 20.85 25.16
CA ASN A 3 -6.55 19.44 24.85
C ASN A 3 -5.22 18.73 25.16
N PHE A 4 -5.23 17.83 26.15
CA PHE A 4 -4.06 17.04 26.53
C PHE A 4 -3.70 16.11 25.36
N ASN A 5 -2.57 16.36 24.72
CA ASN A 5 -2.12 15.57 23.57
C ASN A 5 -1.41 14.31 24.07
N VAL A 6 -2.14 13.21 24.19
CA VAL A 6 -1.65 11.89 24.64
C VAL A 6 -0.45 11.43 23.81
N LYS A 7 -0.47 11.65 22.50
CA LYS A 7 0.64 11.27 21.61
C LYS A 7 1.95 11.95 22.04
N LEU A 8 1.90 13.26 22.30
CA LEU A 8 3.09 14.04 22.62
C LEU A 8 3.55 13.84 24.07
N TYR A 9 2.63 13.79 25.02
CA TYR A 9 2.97 13.81 26.45
C TYR A 9 3.13 12.43 27.09
N ILE A 10 2.58 11.36 26.47
CA ILE A 10 2.67 9.99 27.00
C ILE A 10 3.42 9.08 26.01
N LEU A 11 2.94 8.98 24.76
CA LEU A 11 3.46 8.00 23.82
C LEU A 11 4.86 8.35 23.31
N ALA A 12 5.17 9.63 23.09
CA ALA A 12 6.52 10.02 22.66
C ALA A 12 7.59 9.76 23.76
N PRO A 13 7.41 10.17 25.03
CA PRO A 13 8.34 9.79 26.10
C PRO A 13 8.46 8.29 26.33
N LEU A 14 7.34 7.54 26.24
CA LEU A 14 7.36 6.08 26.35
C LEU A 14 8.18 5.45 25.22
N THR A 15 7.97 5.90 23.97
CA THR A 15 8.78 5.44 22.84
C THR A 15 10.26 5.76 23.04
N ALA A 16 10.58 6.98 23.46
CA ALA A 16 11.95 7.36 23.75
C ALA A 16 12.57 6.50 24.86
N LEU A 17 11.82 6.21 25.92
CA LEU A 17 12.26 5.32 27.00
C LEU A 17 12.57 3.92 26.48
N VAL A 18 11.68 3.32 25.70
CA VAL A 18 11.89 1.98 25.13
C VAL A 18 13.13 1.96 24.24
N VAL A 19 13.29 2.94 23.36
CA VAL A 19 14.47 3.05 22.47
C VAL A 19 15.76 3.21 23.27
N LEU A 20 15.78 4.07 24.29
CA LEU A 20 16.94 4.27 25.15
C LEU A 20 17.26 2.99 25.96
N LEU A 21 16.26 2.30 26.48
CA LEU A 21 16.46 1.02 27.13
C LEU A 21 17.13 0.02 26.18
N LEU A 22 16.60 -0.18 24.98
CA LEU A 22 17.19 -1.09 23.98
C LEU A 22 18.61 -0.64 23.57
N TRP A 23 18.88 0.65 23.56
CA TRP A 23 20.19 1.21 23.20
C TRP A 23 21.28 0.93 24.21
N PHE A 24 20.95 0.94 25.51
CA PHE A 24 21.91 0.83 26.62
C PHE A 24 21.84 -0.50 27.39
N LEU A 25 20.87 -1.38 27.10
CA LEU A 25 20.82 -2.72 27.69
C LEU A 25 22.09 -3.51 27.38
N PRO A 26 22.58 -4.34 28.29
CA PRO A 26 23.67 -5.27 27.98
C PRO A 26 23.24 -6.22 26.84
N SER A 27 24.15 -6.52 25.91
CA SER A 27 23.85 -7.41 24.77
C SER A 27 23.32 -8.80 25.19
N SER A 28 23.76 -9.29 26.34
CA SER A 28 23.27 -10.57 26.94
C SER A 28 21.77 -10.57 27.26
N ALA A 29 21.16 -9.41 27.44
CA ALA A 29 19.72 -9.32 27.74
C ALA A 29 18.80 -9.60 26.52
N PHE A 30 19.36 -9.64 25.31
CA PHE A 30 18.58 -9.88 24.09
C PHE A 30 18.41 -11.37 23.77
N GLY A 31 19.12 -12.28 24.45
CA GLY A 31 19.06 -13.72 24.15
C GLY A 31 19.62 -14.09 22.77
N ILE A 32 20.43 -13.21 22.19
CA ILE A 32 21.10 -13.41 20.91
C ILE A 32 22.59 -13.55 21.17
N ASP A 33 23.18 -14.67 20.80
CA ASP A 33 24.60 -14.94 21.03
C ASP A 33 25.47 -13.96 20.20
N ASN A 34 26.50 -13.42 20.85
CA ASN A 34 27.48 -12.52 20.23
C ASN A 34 26.86 -11.27 19.55
N LEU A 35 25.75 -10.76 20.08
CA LEU A 35 25.11 -9.56 19.55
C LEU A 35 26.06 -8.37 19.51
N THR A 36 26.33 -7.85 18.32
CA THR A 36 27.22 -6.70 18.11
C THR A 36 26.55 -5.38 18.45
N VAL A 37 27.34 -4.33 18.70
CA VAL A 37 26.81 -2.98 18.98
C VAL A 37 25.97 -2.45 17.83
N VAL A 38 26.38 -2.71 16.58
CA VAL A 38 25.67 -2.28 15.38
C VAL A 38 24.33 -2.99 15.26
N GLN A 39 24.28 -4.29 15.55
CA GLN A 39 23.03 -5.06 15.58
C GLN A 39 22.08 -4.55 16.68
N GLN A 40 22.60 -4.30 17.87
CA GLN A 40 21.79 -3.71 18.95
C GLN A 40 21.20 -2.35 18.59
N ARG A 41 22.00 -1.47 17.97
CA ARG A 41 21.51 -0.17 17.47
C ARG A 41 20.44 -0.34 16.39
N THR A 42 20.61 -1.31 15.51
CA THR A 42 19.61 -1.65 14.48
C THR A 42 18.29 -2.10 15.13
N ILE A 43 18.32 -2.92 16.18
CA ILE A 43 17.13 -3.30 16.96
C ILE A 43 16.45 -2.07 17.57
N ALA A 44 17.22 -1.18 18.20
CA ALA A 44 16.68 0.02 18.83
C ALA A 44 16.05 0.99 17.81
N ILE A 45 16.69 1.17 16.64
CA ILE A 45 16.16 1.99 15.55
C ILE A 45 14.92 1.34 14.91
N PHE A 46 14.91 0.02 14.77
CA PHE A 46 13.74 -0.70 14.32
C PHE A 46 12.56 -0.50 15.29
N ALA A 47 12.80 -0.63 16.60
CA ALA A 47 11.79 -0.39 17.63
C ALA A 47 11.29 1.06 17.61
N TYR A 48 12.20 2.04 17.39
CA TYR A 48 11.82 3.44 17.16
C TYR A 48 10.85 3.58 15.99
N ALA A 49 11.21 3.07 14.82
CA ALA A 49 10.39 3.16 13.63
C ALA A 49 9.02 2.48 13.83
N ALA A 50 9.03 1.27 14.40
CA ALA A 50 7.84 0.50 14.69
C ALA A 50 6.86 1.24 15.62
N LEU A 51 7.34 1.77 16.73
CA LEU A 51 6.50 2.49 17.70
C LEU A 51 6.02 3.83 17.15
N MET A 52 6.86 4.56 16.40
CA MET A 52 6.47 5.80 15.76
C MET A 52 5.42 5.59 14.67
N TRP A 53 5.54 4.54 13.84
CA TRP A 53 4.52 4.18 12.85
C TRP A 53 3.24 3.66 13.53
N MET A 54 3.36 2.85 14.59
CA MET A 54 2.21 2.29 15.30
C MET A 54 1.37 3.37 15.99
N PHE A 55 2.01 4.31 16.65
CA PHE A 55 1.31 5.36 17.41
C PHE A 55 1.06 6.63 16.59
N GLU A 56 1.64 6.72 15.38
CA GLU A 56 1.58 7.93 14.54
C GLU A 56 1.86 9.21 15.33
N ILE A 57 2.93 9.18 16.14
CA ILE A 57 3.36 10.31 16.98
C ILE A 57 3.79 11.48 16.08
N ILE A 58 4.51 11.15 15.02
CA ILE A 58 4.88 12.04 13.92
C ILE A 58 4.38 11.42 12.60
N PRO A 59 4.27 12.18 11.50
CA PRO A 59 3.87 11.63 10.21
C PRO A 59 4.77 10.46 9.78
N ALA A 60 4.20 9.43 9.15
CA ALA A 60 4.91 8.20 8.80
C ALA A 60 6.15 8.45 7.93
N TRP A 61 6.10 9.41 6.98
CA TRP A 61 7.26 9.80 6.18
C TRP A 61 8.38 10.43 7.02
N ALA A 62 8.02 11.21 8.05
CA ALA A 62 9.01 11.83 8.94
C ALA A 62 9.70 10.76 9.80
N THR A 63 8.96 9.75 10.27
CA THR A 63 9.54 8.56 10.91
C THR A 63 10.55 7.88 10.00
N SER A 64 10.21 7.69 8.73
CA SER A 64 11.12 7.06 7.76
C SER A 64 12.39 7.86 7.53
N VAL A 65 12.27 9.18 7.34
CA VAL A 65 13.45 10.06 7.18
C VAL A 65 14.34 10.02 8.41
N THR A 66 13.77 10.15 9.61
CA THR A 66 14.54 10.10 10.86
C THR A 66 15.17 8.71 11.10
N THR A 67 14.50 7.65 10.71
CA THR A 67 15.05 6.28 10.73
C THR A 67 16.28 6.17 9.83
N ILE A 68 16.21 6.65 8.59
CA ILE A 68 17.37 6.68 7.67
C ILE A 68 18.51 7.49 8.28
N VAL A 69 18.22 8.65 8.86
CA VAL A 69 19.24 9.48 9.52
C VAL A 69 19.89 8.75 10.70
N PHE A 70 19.12 8.08 11.55
CA PHE A 70 19.67 7.31 12.66
C PHE A 70 20.54 6.14 12.18
N LEU A 71 20.11 5.41 11.15
CA LEU A 71 20.92 4.36 10.52
C LEU A 71 22.22 4.91 9.94
N LEU A 72 22.17 6.03 9.23
CA LEU A 72 23.35 6.68 8.69
C LEU A 72 24.33 7.13 9.78
N LEU A 73 23.84 7.67 10.88
CA LEU A 73 24.68 8.19 11.96
C LEU A 73 25.27 7.08 12.83
N THR A 74 24.57 5.96 13.03
CA THR A 74 24.92 5.03 14.11
C THR A 74 25.16 3.58 13.69
N VAL A 75 24.86 3.26 12.42
CA VAL A 75 25.02 1.91 11.84
C VAL A 75 25.93 1.94 10.61
N SER A 76 26.04 3.09 9.93
CA SER A 76 26.86 3.17 8.71
C SER A 76 28.36 3.34 8.98
N ASN A 77 29.17 2.97 7.98
CA ASN A 77 30.63 3.08 7.99
C ASN A 77 31.17 4.52 7.88
N LYS A 78 30.32 5.53 7.80
CA LYS A 78 30.69 6.95 7.74
C LYS A 78 29.89 7.79 8.77
N GLY A 79 29.34 7.14 9.77
CA GLY A 79 28.64 7.78 10.87
C GLY A 79 29.52 7.96 12.12
N LEU A 80 28.87 7.95 13.28
CA LEU A 80 29.50 7.96 14.62
C LEU A 80 29.85 6.52 15.05
N THR A 81 30.59 5.81 14.19
CA THR A 81 30.87 4.37 14.30
C THR A 81 32.37 4.12 14.14
N ASN A 82 32.81 2.96 14.60
CA ASN A 82 34.15 2.44 14.39
C ASN A 82 34.09 0.93 14.09
N ASP A 83 35.16 0.38 13.53
CA ASP A 83 35.23 -1.01 13.07
C ASP A 83 35.10 -2.06 14.18
N THR A 84 35.18 -1.66 15.44
CA THR A 84 35.01 -2.57 16.60
C THR A 84 33.55 -2.81 16.97
N MET A 85 32.61 -2.10 16.36
CA MET A 85 31.19 -2.16 16.70
C MET A 85 30.43 -3.29 16.00
N GLY A 86 31.05 -3.97 15.02
CA GLY A 86 30.46 -5.03 14.20
C GLY A 86 30.44 -4.69 12.72
N ASP A 87 29.66 -5.41 11.92
CA ASP A 87 29.55 -5.23 10.48
C ASP A 87 28.78 -3.93 10.15
N LEU A 88 29.53 -2.91 9.74
CA LEU A 88 28.99 -1.60 9.40
C LEU A 88 28.39 -1.61 7.98
N VAL A 89 27.22 -1.01 7.86
CA VAL A 89 26.55 -0.84 6.56
C VAL A 89 27.23 0.28 5.76
N ASN A 90 27.45 0.06 4.46
CA ASN A 90 27.94 1.13 3.60
C ASN A 90 26.89 2.24 3.53
N PHE A 91 27.28 3.49 3.85
CA PHE A 91 26.39 4.65 3.85
C PHE A 91 25.68 4.85 2.50
N ARG A 92 26.34 4.48 1.38
CA ARG A 92 25.74 4.59 0.05
C ARG A 92 24.56 3.64 -0.13
N GLU A 93 24.60 2.45 0.46
CA GLU A 93 23.50 1.50 0.40
C GLU A 93 22.27 2.02 1.17
N LEU A 94 22.47 2.63 2.34
CA LEU A 94 21.39 3.26 3.09
C LEU A 94 20.80 4.48 2.37
N MET A 95 21.64 5.32 1.74
CA MET A 95 21.17 6.44 0.93
C MET A 95 20.46 5.98 -0.35
N ALA A 96 20.93 4.89 -0.96
CA ALA A 96 20.33 4.33 -2.16
C ALA A 96 18.92 3.80 -1.93
N ALA A 97 18.50 3.58 -0.69
CA ALA A 97 17.14 3.16 -0.36
C ALA A 97 16.04 4.07 -0.96
N PHE A 98 16.31 5.38 -1.11
CA PHE A 98 15.39 6.31 -1.78
C PHE A 98 15.41 6.19 -3.32
N ALA A 99 16.48 5.67 -3.89
CA ALA A 99 16.62 5.42 -5.33
C ALA A 99 16.37 3.96 -5.70
N ASP A 100 15.76 3.19 -4.80
CA ASP A 100 15.38 1.80 -5.07
C ASP A 100 14.49 1.71 -6.33
N PRO A 101 14.70 0.71 -7.19
CA PRO A 101 13.90 0.53 -8.42
C PRO A 101 12.38 0.51 -8.18
N ILE A 102 11.92 0.00 -7.04
CA ILE A 102 10.49 -0.02 -6.69
C ILE A 102 9.98 1.40 -6.40
N ILE A 103 10.79 2.27 -5.79
CA ILE A 103 10.43 3.68 -5.61
C ILE A 103 10.33 4.39 -6.96
N MET A 104 11.21 4.07 -7.91
CA MET A 104 11.12 4.59 -9.28
C MET A 104 9.88 4.07 -10.01
N LEU A 105 9.47 2.84 -9.75
CA LEU A 105 8.20 2.29 -10.26
C LEU A 105 6.99 3.12 -9.76
N PHE A 106 6.96 3.46 -8.47
CA PHE A 106 5.91 4.32 -7.90
C PHE A 106 5.95 5.73 -8.44
N LEU A 107 7.14 6.32 -8.55
CA LEU A 107 7.33 7.65 -9.12
C LEU A 107 6.76 7.72 -10.55
N GLY A 108 7.07 6.73 -11.39
CA GLY A 108 6.53 6.62 -12.74
C GLY A 108 5.02 6.48 -12.76
N GLY A 109 4.46 5.67 -11.86
CA GLY A 109 3.01 5.54 -11.68
C GLY A 109 2.33 6.85 -11.28
N PHE A 110 2.91 7.61 -10.35
CA PHE A 110 2.38 8.93 -9.96
C PHE A 110 2.44 9.93 -11.13
N VAL A 111 3.54 9.98 -11.86
CA VAL A 111 3.67 10.85 -13.03
C VAL A 111 2.61 10.49 -14.09
N LEU A 112 2.40 9.20 -14.32
CA LEU A 112 1.40 8.70 -15.27
C LEU A 112 -0.02 9.13 -14.85
N ALA A 113 -0.36 8.96 -13.57
CA ALA A 113 -1.66 9.35 -13.01
C ALA A 113 -1.88 10.88 -13.05
N ILE A 114 -0.87 11.68 -12.68
CA ILE A 114 -0.93 13.13 -12.71
C ILE A 114 -1.13 13.64 -14.15
N ALA A 115 -0.40 13.07 -15.11
CA ALA A 115 -0.57 13.44 -16.53
C ALA A 115 -1.95 13.05 -17.05
N ALA A 116 -2.46 11.87 -16.69
CA ALA A 116 -3.81 11.42 -17.07
C ALA A 116 -4.89 12.37 -16.54
N SER A 117 -4.81 12.76 -15.27
CA SER A 117 -5.74 13.71 -14.66
C SER A 117 -5.63 15.12 -15.27
N LYS A 118 -4.43 15.54 -15.60
CA LYS A 118 -4.17 16.87 -16.18
C LYS A 118 -4.83 17.08 -17.55
N VAL A 119 -4.87 16.04 -18.37
CA VAL A 119 -5.51 16.08 -19.69
C VAL A 119 -6.97 15.59 -19.66
N GLY A 120 -7.50 15.23 -18.48
CA GLY A 120 -8.88 14.74 -18.31
C GLY A 120 -9.12 13.33 -18.83
N LEU A 121 -8.08 12.53 -18.99
CA LEU A 121 -8.22 11.13 -19.40
C LEU A 121 -9.02 10.32 -18.38
N ASP A 122 -8.87 10.59 -17.09
CA ASP A 122 -9.64 10.04 -15.99
C ASP A 122 -11.15 10.30 -16.14
N VAL A 123 -11.54 11.52 -16.52
CA VAL A 123 -12.95 11.89 -16.78
C VAL A 123 -13.51 11.15 -18.00
N VAL A 124 -12.72 11.05 -19.08
CA VAL A 124 -13.10 10.31 -20.29
C VAL A 124 -13.27 8.83 -19.96
N LEU A 125 -12.33 8.23 -19.24
CA LEU A 125 -12.42 6.84 -18.77
C LEU A 125 -13.67 6.62 -17.90
N ALA A 126 -13.96 7.55 -16.99
CA ALA A 126 -15.16 7.47 -16.16
C ALA A 126 -16.43 7.44 -17.00
N ARG A 127 -16.54 8.32 -18.01
CA ARG A 127 -17.69 8.33 -18.94
C ARG A 127 -17.83 7.04 -19.75
N VAL A 128 -16.72 6.55 -20.29
CA VAL A 128 -16.70 5.34 -21.11
C VAL A 128 -17.06 4.11 -20.27
N LEU A 129 -16.47 3.97 -19.09
CA LEU A 129 -16.67 2.83 -18.22
C LEU A 129 -18.06 2.81 -17.55
N LEU A 130 -18.66 3.97 -17.27
CA LEU A 130 -20.01 4.03 -16.67
C LEU A 130 -21.14 3.88 -17.69
N LYS A 131 -20.91 4.23 -18.95
CA LYS A 131 -21.93 4.21 -19.99
C LYS A 131 -22.67 2.86 -20.14
N PRO A 132 -22.02 1.68 -20.10
CA PRO A 132 -22.68 0.40 -20.26
C PRO A 132 -23.66 0.05 -19.13
N PHE A 133 -23.52 0.67 -17.96
CA PHE A 133 -24.32 0.33 -16.76
C PHE A 133 -25.68 1.04 -16.70
N GLY A 134 -25.96 1.98 -17.61
CA GLY A 134 -27.25 2.64 -17.75
C GLY A 134 -27.68 3.42 -16.51
N THR A 135 -28.99 3.42 -16.20
CA THR A 135 -29.58 4.17 -15.09
C THR A 135 -30.14 3.29 -13.97
N ASN A 136 -30.15 1.98 -14.15
CA ASN A 136 -30.65 1.08 -13.10
C ASN A 136 -29.72 1.11 -11.89
N PRO A 137 -30.21 1.41 -10.66
CA PRO A 137 -29.41 1.57 -9.45
C PRO A 137 -28.43 0.43 -9.19
N LYS A 138 -28.83 -0.81 -9.46
CA LYS A 138 -28.01 -2.00 -9.27
C LYS A 138 -26.77 -1.99 -10.15
N TRP A 139 -26.97 -1.72 -11.45
CA TRP A 139 -25.88 -1.66 -12.40
C TRP A 139 -25.01 -0.41 -12.23
N VAL A 140 -25.64 0.73 -11.88
CA VAL A 140 -24.90 1.96 -11.54
C VAL A 140 -23.94 1.72 -10.40
N LEU A 141 -24.35 1.03 -9.32
CA LEU A 141 -23.47 0.68 -8.22
C LEU A 141 -22.29 -0.20 -8.69
N LEU A 142 -22.56 -1.22 -9.53
CA LEU A 142 -21.50 -2.05 -10.09
C LEU A 142 -20.55 -1.23 -10.97
N GLY A 143 -21.10 -0.31 -11.78
CA GLY A 143 -20.32 0.60 -12.61
C GLY A 143 -19.37 1.46 -11.79
N PHE A 144 -19.83 2.07 -10.68
CA PHE A 144 -18.98 2.84 -9.79
C PHE A 144 -17.93 1.97 -9.10
N LEU A 145 -18.29 0.80 -8.59
CA LEU A 145 -17.34 -0.13 -7.99
C LEU A 145 -16.25 -0.53 -8.99
N THR A 146 -16.62 -0.85 -10.22
CA THR A 146 -15.68 -1.21 -11.29
C THR A 146 -14.79 -0.04 -11.67
N LEU A 147 -15.37 1.15 -11.89
CA LEU A 147 -14.62 2.35 -12.24
C LEU A 147 -13.59 2.71 -11.16
N ILE A 148 -14.03 2.77 -9.90
CA ILE A 148 -13.17 3.11 -8.77
C ILE A 148 -12.02 2.10 -8.66
N SER A 149 -12.30 0.81 -8.80
CA SER A 149 -11.27 -0.24 -8.74
C SER A 149 -10.25 -0.11 -9.86
N VAL A 150 -10.69 0.09 -11.10
CA VAL A 150 -9.79 0.25 -12.25
C VAL A 150 -8.91 1.49 -12.09
N MET A 151 -9.48 2.62 -11.65
CA MET A 151 -8.71 3.83 -11.39
C MET A 151 -7.71 3.63 -10.27
N SER A 152 -8.11 2.95 -9.20
CA SER A 152 -7.25 2.70 -8.02
C SER A 152 -6.12 1.71 -8.29
N MET A 153 -6.18 0.93 -9.35
CA MET A 153 -5.04 0.09 -9.79
C MET A 153 -3.84 0.93 -10.24
N PHE A 154 -4.07 2.14 -10.76
CA PHE A 154 -3.03 2.97 -11.38
C PHE A 154 -2.86 4.34 -10.73
N MET A 155 -3.75 4.70 -9.82
CA MET A 155 -3.72 5.96 -9.06
C MET A 155 -3.74 5.64 -7.56
N SER A 156 -3.28 6.59 -6.72
CA SER A 156 -3.40 6.38 -5.29
C SER A 156 -4.87 6.24 -4.87
N ASN A 157 -5.13 5.33 -3.91
CA ASN A 157 -6.48 5.10 -3.37
C ASN A 157 -7.13 6.41 -2.88
N THR A 158 -6.33 7.30 -2.30
CA THR A 158 -6.78 8.61 -1.79
C THR A 158 -7.23 9.53 -2.93
N ALA A 159 -6.42 9.67 -3.97
CA ALA A 159 -6.75 10.50 -5.13
C ALA A 159 -8.00 9.96 -5.84
N THR A 160 -8.07 8.65 -6.05
CA THR A 160 -9.24 7.98 -6.63
C THR A 160 -10.49 8.23 -5.82
N ALA A 161 -10.43 8.08 -4.48
CA ALA A 161 -11.57 8.31 -3.61
C ALA A 161 -12.06 9.76 -3.62
N ALA A 162 -11.15 10.73 -3.59
CA ALA A 162 -11.49 12.16 -3.65
C ALA A 162 -12.15 12.54 -4.99
N MET A 163 -11.58 12.09 -6.10
CA MET A 163 -12.13 12.29 -7.42
C MET A 163 -13.53 11.66 -7.54
N MET A 164 -13.67 10.40 -7.11
CA MET A 164 -14.94 9.68 -7.20
C MET A 164 -16.02 10.28 -6.28
N LEU A 165 -15.66 10.86 -5.14
CA LEU A 165 -16.60 11.60 -4.33
C LEU A 165 -17.15 12.83 -5.08
N ALA A 166 -16.29 13.55 -5.82
CA ALA A 166 -16.74 14.67 -6.63
C ALA A 166 -17.74 14.24 -7.73
N PHE A 167 -17.51 13.09 -8.38
CA PHE A 167 -18.44 12.51 -9.35
C PHE A 167 -19.73 12.00 -8.70
N LEU A 168 -19.65 11.41 -7.50
CA LEU A 168 -20.81 10.87 -6.81
C LEU A 168 -21.67 11.93 -6.13
N ALA A 169 -21.11 13.05 -5.71
CA ALA A 169 -21.83 14.06 -4.95
C ALA A 169 -23.12 14.58 -5.66
N PRO A 170 -23.14 14.87 -6.98
CA PRO A 170 -24.36 15.20 -7.70
C PRO A 170 -25.36 14.03 -7.74
N VAL A 171 -24.87 12.80 -7.96
CA VAL A 171 -25.72 11.59 -8.02
C VAL A 171 -26.39 11.33 -6.67
N LEU A 172 -25.63 11.44 -5.57
CA LEU A 172 -26.15 11.25 -4.21
C LEU A 172 -27.30 12.23 -3.88
N ARG A 173 -27.29 13.45 -4.45
CA ARG A 173 -28.36 14.45 -4.25
C ARG A 173 -29.66 14.07 -4.96
N THR A 174 -29.62 13.24 -6.00
CA THR A 174 -30.83 12.81 -6.74
C THR A 174 -31.54 11.63 -6.07
N LEU A 175 -30.86 10.95 -5.15
CA LEU A 175 -31.41 9.78 -4.47
C LEU A 175 -32.28 10.11 -3.26
N PRO A 176 -33.35 9.33 -2.97
CA PRO A 176 -34.17 9.48 -1.79
C PRO A 176 -33.34 9.48 -0.50
N VAL A 177 -33.70 10.33 0.46
CA VAL A 177 -32.99 10.46 1.75
C VAL A 177 -33.20 9.24 2.63
N ASP A 178 -34.36 8.62 2.52
CA ASP A 178 -34.84 7.51 3.36
C ASP A 178 -34.46 6.11 2.83
N GLY A 179 -33.60 6.03 1.81
CA GLY A 179 -33.16 4.77 1.19
C GLY A 179 -31.70 4.43 1.46
N GLY A 180 -31.37 3.13 1.46
CA GLY A 180 -29.98 2.63 1.58
C GLY A 180 -29.06 3.01 0.42
N GLY A 181 -29.62 3.44 -0.73
CA GLY A 181 -28.84 3.70 -1.94
C GLY A 181 -27.75 4.78 -1.81
N ARG A 182 -27.98 5.83 -0.98
CA ARG A 182 -26.92 6.82 -0.69
C ARG A 182 -25.75 6.20 0.06
N VAL A 183 -26.06 5.36 1.06
CA VAL A 183 -25.04 4.63 1.83
C VAL A 183 -24.28 3.67 0.93
N SER A 184 -24.99 2.92 0.09
CA SER A 184 -24.41 1.96 -0.87
C SER A 184 -23.40 2.62 -1.81
N LEU A 185 -23.79 3.74 -2.44
CA LEU A 185 -22.88 4.49 -3.34
C LEU A 185 -21.73 5.16 -2.58
N ALA A 186 -21.98 5.74 -1.41
CA ALA A 186 -20.89 6.32 -0.62
C ALA A 186 -19.89 5.25 -0.14
N MET A 187 -20.37 4.06 0.26
CA MET A 187 -19.55 2.92 0.64
C MET A 187 -18.78 2.31 -0.54
N SER A 188 -19.26 2.46 -1.77
CA SER A 188 -18.52 1.96 -2.94
C SER A 188 -17.15 2.62 -3.10
N ILE A 189 -16.98 3.88 -2.62
CA ILE A 189 -15.72 4.62 -2.72
C ILE A 189 -14.58 3.90 -1.97
N PRO A 190 -14.64 3.72 -0.63
CA PRO A 190 -13.53 3.12 0.09
C PRO A 190 -13.34 1.64 -0.25
N ILE A 191 -14.44 0.90 -0.43
CA ILE A 191 -14.38 -0.52 -0.71
C ILE A 191 -13.66 -0.77 -2.04
N ALA A 192 -14.11 -0.11 -3.11
CA ALA A 192 -13.53 -0.33 -4.43
C ALA A 192 -12.13 0.26 -4.57
N ALA A 193 -11.82 1.37 -3.89
CA ALA A 193 -10.48 1.94 -3.90
C ALA A 193 -9.46 1.01 -3.21
N ASN A 194 -9.80 0.47 -2.04
CA ASN A 194 -8.89 -0.43 -1.32
C ASN A 194 -8.75 -1.80 -2.03
N ILE A 195 -9.85 -2.38 -2.53
CA ILE A 195 -9.81 -3.63 -3.32
C ILE A 195 -9.02 -3.41 -4.62
N GLY A 196 -9.31 -2.33 -5.35
CA GLY A 196 -8.67 -2.03 -6.64
C GLY A 196 -7.16 -1.84 -6.51
N GLY A 197 -6.70 -1.15 -5.46
CA GLY A 197 -5.27 -0.95 -5.20
C GLY A 197 -4.47 -2.25 -5.11
N LEU A 198 -5.09 -3.37 -4.76
CA LEU A 198 -4.42 -4.68 -4.74
C LEU A 198 -4.08 -5.21 -6.14
N GLY A 199 -4.79 -4.78 -7.17
CA GLY A 199 -4.70 -5.32 -8.52
C GLY A 199 -3.36 -5.13 -9.22
N THR A 200 -2.54 -4.15 -8.82
CA THR A 200 -1.23 -3.89 -9.41
C THR A 200 -0.15 -3.63 -8.35
N PRO A 201 1.15 -3.80 -8.70
CA PRO A 201 2.25 -3.46 -7.79
C PRO A 201 2.22 -2.03 -7.25
N ILE A 202 1.73 -1.07 -8.03
CA ILE A 202 1.72 0.38 -7.71
C ILE A 202 0.41 0.87 -7.10
N GLY A 203 -0.65 0.06 -7.08
CA GLY A 203 -1.98 0.51 -6.65
C GLY A 203 -2.06 0.81 -5.15
N THR A 204 -1.23 0.17 -4.33
CA THR A 204 -1.18 0.44 -2.87
C THR A 204 0.23 0.20 -2.31
N PRO A 205 0.70 1.00 -1.33
CA PRO A 205 2.05 0.89 -0.78
C PRO A 205 2.43 -0.50 -0.21
N PRO A 206 1.57 -1.26 0.47
CA PRO A 206 1.92 -2.60 0.94
C PRO A 206 2.44 -3.54 -0.16
N ASN A 207 1.89 -3.45 -1.37
CA ASN A 207 2.34 -4.25 -2.50
C ASN A 207 3.81 -3.96 -2.83
N ALA A 208 4.17 -2.67 -2.91
CA ALA A 208 5.54 -2.24 -3.17
C ALA A 208 6.50 -2.66 -2.07
N ILE A 209 6.09 -2.53 -0.81
CA ILE A 209 6.92 -2.90 0.34
C ILE A 209 7.24 -4.39 0.29
N ALA A 210 6.25 -5.24 -0.02
CA ALA A 210 6.47 -6.68 -0.18
C ALA A 210 7.40 -6.99 -1.37
N ILE A 211 7.14 -6.39 -2.54
CA ILE A 211 7.95 -6.60 -3.74
C ILE A 211 9.38 -6.11 -3.53
N GLY A 212 9.55 -4.94 -2.90
CA GLY A 212 10.88 -4.39 -2.61
C GLY A 212 11.66 -5.23 -1.60
N GLN A 213 11.00 -5.74 -0.56
CA GLN A 213 11.63 -6.66 0.38
C GLN A 213 12.03 -7.98 -0.27
N LEU A 214 11.21 -8.51 -1.18
CA LEU A 214 11.53 -9.71 -1.96
C LEU A 214 12.67 -9.44 -2.95
N ALA A 215 12.69 -8.29 -3.62
CA ALA A 215 13.77 -7.89 -4.50
C ALA A 215 15.13 -7.77 -3.76
N ALA A 216 15.13 -7.30 -2.51
CA ALA A 216 16.31 -7.29 -1.64
C ALA A 216 16.81 -8.69 -1.25
N MET A 217 16.00 -9.73 -1.50
CA MET A 217 16.29 -11.15 -1.33
C MET A 217 16.55 -11.85 -2.69
N ASP A 218 16.81 -11.09 -3.76
CA ASP A 218 16.98 -11.56 -5.14
C ASP A 218 15.73 -12.27 -5.73
N ILE A 219 14.55 -12.05 -5.15
CA ILE A 219 13.27 -12.58 -5.64
C ILE A 219 12.52 -11.48 -6.37
N ASN A 220 12.46 -11.56 -7.69
CA ASN A 220 11.86 -10.54 -8.53
C ASN A 220 10.45 -10.95 -8.97
N ILE A 221 9.44 -10.14 -8.64
CA ILE A 221 8.06 -10.32 -9.07
C ILE A 221 7.76 -9.36 -10.23
N GLY A 222 7.42 -9.91 -11.38
CA GLY A 222 7.01 -9.13 -12.54
C GLY A 222 5.65 -8.45 -12.32
N PHE A 223 5.45 -7.29 -12.96
CA PHE A 223 4.18 -6.55 -12.88
C PHE A 223 3.01 -7.38 -13.41
N GLY A 224 3.19 -8.06 -14.54
CA GLY A 224 2.19 -8.96 -15.13
C GLY A 224 1.93 -10.17 -14.24
N ALA A 225 2.95 -10.77 -13.65
CA ALA A 225 2.83 -11.90 -12.73
C ALA A 225 1.99 -11.55 -11.49
N TRP A 226 2.12 -10.32 -10.97
CA TRP A 226 1.24 -9.79 -9.92
C TRP A 226 -0.20 -9.68 -10.39
N MET A 227 -0.42 -9.01 -11.53
CA MET A 227 -1.77 -8.77 -12.06
C MET A 227 -2.54 -10.06 -12.35
N ILE A 228 -1.87 -11.08 -12.91
CA ILE A 228 -2.51 -12.38 -13.21
C ILE A 228 -3.10 -13.01 -11.94
N ARG A 229 -2.49 -12.81 -10.78
CA ARG A 229 -2.98 -13.34 -9.51
C ARG A 229 -4.03 -12.44 -8.85
N PHE A 230 -3.80 -11.14 -8.85
CA PHE A 230 -4.63 -10.24 -8.05
C PHE A 230 -5.79 -9.57 -8.81
N VAL A 231 -5.73 -9.42 -10.14
CA VAL A 231 -6.89 -8.92 -10.90
C VAL A 231 -8.10 -9.84 -10.77
N PRO A 232 -7.97 -11.18 -10.84
CA PRO A 232 -9.08 -12.09 -10.54
C PRO A 232 -9.64 -11.91 -9.12
N VAL A 233 -8.78 -11.74 -8.10
CA VAL A 233 -9.20 -11.45 -6.73
C VAL A 233 -10.02 -10.16 -6.67
N VAL A 234 -9.54 -9.09 -7.32
CA VAL A 234 -10.25 -7.81 -7.39
C VAL A 234 -11.63 -7.99 -8.04
N ILE A 235 -11.72 -8.70 -9.17
CA ILE A 235 -13.00 -8.93 -9.86
C ILE A 235 -13.98 -9.68 -8.94
N ILE A 236 -13.54 -10.77 -8.32
CA ILE A 236 -14.38 -11.57 -7.40
C ILE A 236 -14.84 -10.70 -6.24
N MET A 237 -13.93 -9.92 -5.64
CA MET A 237 -14.24 -9.09 -4.48
C MET A 237 -15.15 -7.91 -4.83
N ILE A 238 -15.04 -7.32 -6.02
CA ILE A 238 -15.94 -6.26 -6.48
C ILE A 238 -17.35 -6.81 -6.73
N LEU A 239 -17.49 -7.97 -7.34
CA LEU A 239 -18.79 -8.64 -7.52
C LEU A 239 -19.43 -9.00 -6.17
N PHE A 240 -18.63 -9.50 -5.24
CA PHE A 240 -19.09 -9.77 -3.88
C PHE A 240 -19.50 -8.48 -3.14
N ALA A 241 -18.70 -7.43 -3.19
CA ALA A 241 -18.99 -6.14 -2.58
C ALA A 241 -20.27 -5.51 -3.16
N TRP A 242 -20.46 -5.62 -4.48
CA TRP A 242 -21.68 -5.21 -5.15
C TRP A 242 -22.92 -5.94 -4.60
N TRP A 243 -22.86 -7.27 -4.51
CA TRP A 243 -23.94 -8.08 -3.94
C TRP A 243 -24.20 -7.71 -2.47
N LEU A 244 -23.14 -7.61 -1.66
CA LEU A 244 -23.22 -7.30 -0.23
C LEU A 244 -23.84 -5.93 0.03
N LEU A 245 -23.40 -4.89 -0.70
CA LEU A 245 -23.92 -3.54 -0.56
C LEU A 245 -25.40 -3.44 -0.96
N MET A 246 -25.80 -4.13 -2.02
CA MET A 246 -27.19 -4.21 -2.42
C MET A 246 -28.08 -4.93 -1.39
N PHE A 247 -27.52 -5.97 -0.74
CA PHE A 247 -28.21 -6.72 0.29
C PHE A 247 -28.38 -5.90 1.58
N LEU A 248 -27.31 -5.23 2.04
CA LEU A 248 -27.34 -4.48 3.29
C LEU A 248 -28.01 -3.09 3.15
N PHE A 249 -27.86 -2.45 2.00
CA PHE A 249 -28.32 -1.09 1.73
C PHE A 249 -29.11 -0.99 0.43
N PRO A 250 -30.32 -1.57 0.35
CA PRO A 250 -31.11 -1.64 -0.87
C PRO A 250 -31.53 -0.25 -1.36
N PHE A 251 -31.56 -0.08 -2.69
CA PHE A 251 -32.07 1.14 -3.31
C PHE A 251 -33.60 1.17 -3.27
N LYS A 252 -34.16 2.32 -2.91
CA LYS A 252 -35.59 2.61 -3.09
C LYS A 252 -35.87 3.31 -4.43
N ALA A 253 -34.88 3.95 -5.03
CA ALA A 253 -34.99 4.58 -6.34
C ALA A 253 -35.12 3.53 -7.45
N LYS A 254 -35.97 3.78 -8.43
CA LYS A 254 -36.09 2.92 -9.64
C LYS A 254 -35.00 3.26 -10.66
N ASP A 255 -34.60 4.53 -10.74
CA ASP A 255 -33.61 5.05 -11.66
C ASP A 255 -32.64 6.00 -10.95
N VAL A 256 -31.38 5.98 -11.35
CA VAL A 256 -30.32 6.87 -10.90
C VAL A 256 -29.80 7.66 -12.09
N LYS A 257 -29.95 8.98 -12.05
CA LYS A 257 -29.40 9.84 -13.10
C LYS A 257 -27.92 10.09 -12.80
N ILE A 258 -27.05 9.57 -13.65
CA ILE A 258 -25.61 9.88 -13.60
C ILE A 258 -25.45 11.26 -14.25
N VAL A 259 -25.26 12.29 -13.43
CA VAL A 259 -24.98 13.64 -13.90
C VAL A 259 -23.46 13.78 -14.02
N ILE A 260 -22.94 13.46 -15.17
CA ILE A 260 -21.56 13.86 -15.54
C ILE A 260 -21.73 15.22 -16.23
N ASN A 261 -21.17 16.28 -15.65
CA ASN A 261 -21.30 17.65 -16.17
C ASN A 261 -20.97 17.66 -17.67
N PRO A 262 -21.93 18.03 -18.54
CA PRO A 262 -21.70 18.08 -20.00
C PRO A 262 -20.70 19.18 -20.41
N ASP A 263 -20.54 20.19 -19.53
CA ASP A 263 -19.73 21.39 -19.80
C ASP A 263 -18.23 21.20 -19.63
N GLU A 264 -17.78 20.10 -19.06
CA GLU A 264 -16.38 19.71 -19.10
C GLU A 264 -16.05 18.99 -20.42
N HIS A 265 -16.13 19.73 -21.52
CA HIS A 265 -15.53 19.33 -22.79
C HIS A 265 -14.01 19.40 -22.66
N HIS A 266 -13.40 18.31 -22.17
CA HIS A 266 -11.96 18.18 -22.34
C HIS A 266 -11.67 18.13 -23.84
N VAL A 267 -10.91 19.11 -24.30
CA VAL A 267 -10.46 19.16 -25.68
C VAL A 267 -9.49 18.00 -25.86
N MET A 268 -9.85 17.04 -26.71
CA MET A 268 -8.96 15.92 -27.06
C MET A 268 -7.87 16.44 -28.03
N ASP A 269 -6.99 17.26 -27.47
CA ASP A 269 -5.84 17.84 -28.18
C ASP A 269 -4.69 16.82 -28.32
N TRP A 270 -3.58 17.27 -28.87
CA TRP A 270 -2.42 16.42 -29.06
C TRP A 270 -1.83 15.92 -27.68
N GLN A 271 -1.96 16.71 -26.60
CA GLN A 271 -1.49 16.32 -25.27
C GLN A 271 -2.32 15.17 -24.71
N PHE A 272 -3.65 15.23 -24.89
CA PHE A 272 -4.55 14.14 -24.51
C PHE A 272 -4.14 12.84 -25.21
N TRP A 273 -3.90 12.87 -26.52
CA TRP A 273 -3.52 11.66 -27.25
C TRP A 273 -2.12 11.18 -26.91
N ALA A 274 -1.16 12.08 -26.71
CA ALA A 274 0.18 11.71 -26.26
C ALA A 274 0.16 11.01 -24.90
N VAL A 275 -0.62 11.53 -23.95
CA VAL A 275 -0.78 10.89 -22.63
C VAL A 275 -1.50 9.55 -22.77
N THR A 276 -2.59 9.49 -23.53
CA THR A 276 -3.37 8.26 -23.72
C THR A 276 -2.53 7.13 -24.33
N VAL A 277 -1.79 7.43 -25.39
CA VAL A 277 -0.93 6.44 -26.06
C VAL A 277 0.19 5.99 -25.11
N THR A 278 0.84 6.93 -24.41
CA THR A 278 1.90 6.59 -23.45
C THR A 278 1.35 5.75 -22.28
N PHE A 279 0.15 6.08 -21.78
CA PHE A 279 -0.53 5.34 -20.71
C PHE A 279 -0.79 3.89 -21.13
N ILE A 280 -1.42 3.70 -22.29
CA ILE A 280 -1.72 2.36 -22.82
C ILE A 280 -0.43 1.59 -23.10
N ALA A 281 0.56 2.22 -23.74
CA ALA A 281 1.83 1.58 -24.05
C ALA A 281 2.57 1.13 -22.77
N THR A 282 2.58 1.97 -21.72
CA THR A 282 3.20 1.64 -20.44
C THR A 282 2.54 0.41 -19.81
N ILE A 283 1.20 0.37 -19.76
CA ILE A 283 0.47 -0.78 -19.22
C ILE A 283 0.76 -2.04 -20.02
N LEU A 284 0.75 -1.96 -21.35
CA LEU A 284 1.05 -3.12 -22.21
C LEU A 284 2.48 -3.62 -21.98
N LEU A 285 3.48 -2.73 -21.86
CA LEU A 285 4.85 -3.11 -21.57
C LEU A 285 4.98 -3.73 -20.18
N TRP A 286 4.26 -3.24 -19.17
CA TRP A 286 4.22 -3.85 -17.84
C TRP A 286 3.62 -5.26 -17.86
N MET A 287 2.53 -5.46 -18.61
CA MET A 287 1.88 -6.77 -18.71
C MET A 287 2.72 -7.79 -19.51
N THR A 288 3.51 -7.31 -20.46
CA THR A 288 4.31 -8.15 -21.36
C THR A 288 5.79 -8.25 -20.97
N GLY A 289 6.15 -7.82 -19.76
CA GLY A 289 7.54 -7.79 -19.28
C GLY A 289 8.27 -9.14 -19.38
N GLU A 290 7.57 -10.25 -19.15
CA GLU A 290 8.12 -11.59 -19.31
C GLU A 290 8.44 -11.94 -20.78
N ILE A 291 7.69 -11.37 -21.73
CA ILE A 291 7.88 -11.58 -23.19
C ILE A 291 8.93 -10.62 -23.73
N THR A 292 8.85 -9.35 -23.33
CA THR A 292 9.72 -8.28 -23.83
C THR A 292 11.08 -8.26 -23.11
N HIS A 293 11.21 -8.94 -21.98
CA HIS A 293 12.36 -8.90 -21.06
C HIS A 293 12.65 -7.50 -20.52
N LEU A 294 11.68 -6.59 -20.59
CA LEU A 294 11.79 -5.25 -20.03
C LEU A 294 11.39 -5.26 -18.55
N ASN A 295 12.32 -4.80 -17.71
CA ASN A 295 12.04 -4.66 -16.29
C ASN A 295 10.97 -3.59 -16.05
N SER A 296 9.96 -3.88 -15.24
CA SER A 296 8.83 -2.98 -14.98
C SER A 296 9.26 -1.66 -14.35
N ASN A 297 10.34 -1.65 -13.57
CA ASN A 297 10.88 -0.43 -12.96
C ASN A 297 11.49 0.52 -14.00
N VAL A 298 12.11 -0.04 -15.05
CA VAL A 298 12.63 0.73 -16.18
C VAL A 298 11.49 1.30 -17.03
N VAL A 299 10.49 0.46 -17.32
CA VAL A 299 9.29 0.86 -18.07
C VAL A 299 8.56 2.03 -17.37
N ALA A 300 8.52 2.05 -16.05
CA ALA A 300 7.87 3.10 -15.26
C ALA A 300 8.44 4.50 -15.51
N LEU A 301 9.71 4.62 -15.88
CA LEU A 301 10.33 5.91 -16.14
C LEU A 301 10.07 6.43 -17.57
N ILE A 302 9.56 5.59 -18.48
CA ILE A 302 9.22 6.00 -19.86
C ILE A 302 8.20 7.14 -19.86
N PRO A 303 7.05 7.05 -19.16
CA PRO A 303 6.10 8.15 -19.10
C PRO A 303 6.72 9.46 -18.61
N PHE A 304 7.57 9.37 -17.59
CA PHE A 304 8.22 10.56 -17.03
C PHE A 304 9.12 11.23 -18.09
N GLY A 305 9.96 10.45 -18.77
CA GLY A 305 10.82 10.96 -19.84
C GLY A 305 10.01 11.55 -21.01
N VAL A 306 8.98 10.85 -21.48
CA VAL A 306 8.11 11.31 -22.58
C VAL A 306 7.39 12.59 -22.20
N PHE A 307 6.75 12.67 -21.04
CA PHE A 307 5.97 13.84 -20.63
C PHE A 307 6.84 15.04 -20.31
N ALA A 308 8.05 14.84 -19.80
CA ALA A 308 9.02 15.90 -19.60
C ALA A 308 9.50 16.47 -20.95
N LEU A 309 9.87 15.59 -21.91
CA LEU A 309 10.30 15.97 -23.25
C LEU A 309 9.22 16.77 -24.00
N LEU A 310 7.96 16.35 -23.91
CA LEU A 310 6.83 17.00 -24.56
C LEU A 310 6.32 18.23 -23.78
N GLY A 311 6.88 18.59 -22.64
CA GLY A 311 6.44 19.70 -21.80
C GLY A 311 5.04 19.52 -21.20
N ILE A 312 4.53 18.29 -21.17
CA ILE A 312 3.25 17.93 -20.55
C ILE A 312 3.40 17.95 -19.05
N PHE A 313 4.43 17.31 -18.51
CA PHE A 313 4.78 17.34 -17.08
C PHE A 313 5.70 18.56 -16.82
N LYS A 314 5.25 19.45 -15.94
CA LYS A 314 5.91 20.73 -15.66
C LYS A 314 6.38 20.79 -14.19
N ARG A 315 7.15 21.84 -13.86
CA ARG A 315 7.67 22.07 -12.53
C ARG A 315 6.59 21.99 -11.43
N ASP A 316 5.43 22.58 -11.68
CA ASP A 316 4.35 22.64 -10.68
C ASP A 316 3.70 21.24 -10.46
N ASP A 317 3.87 20.34 -11.41
CA ASP A 317 3.33 18.97 -11.28
C ASP A 317 4.16 18.12 -10.29
N PHE A 318 5.43 18.49 -10.02
CA PHE A 318 6.24 17.83 -8.98
C PHE A 318 5.63 17.95 -7.58
N ALA A 319 4.93 19.05 -7.29
CA ALA A 319 4.25 19.25 -6.02
C ALA A 319 3.04 18.30 -5.83
N LYS A 320 2.54 17.71 -6.92
CA LYS A 320 1.42 16.76 -6.90
C LYS A 320 1.86 15.32 -6.69
N ILE A 321 3.17 15.04 -6.80
CA ILE A 321 3.73 13.71 -6.50
C ILE A 321 3.54 13.44 -5.02
N ASP A 322 3.12 12.23 -4.68
CA ASP A 322 2.98 11.81 -3.28
C ASP A 322 4.34 11.40 -2.68
N TRP A 323 5.18 12.41 -2.42
CA TRP A 323 6.49 12.27 -1.80
C TRP A 323 6.44 11.57 -0.45
N HIS A 324 5.31 11.71 0.27
CA HIS A 324 5.12 11.08 1.57
C HIS A 324 5.20 9.55 1.45
N VAL A 325 4.57 8.99 0.42
CA VAL A 325 4.61 7.54 0.15
C VAL A 325 6.02 7.11 -0.22
N LEU A 326 6.71 7.85 -1.10
CA LEU A 326 8.06 7.49 -1.53
C LEU A 326 9.05 7.46 -0.34
N TRP A 327 9.06 8.49 0.50
CA TRP A 327 9.90 8.53 1.70
C TRP A 327 9.53 7.44 2.70
N MET A 328 8.24 7.16 2.85
CA MET A 328 7.78 6.12 3.77
C MET A 328 8.28 4.73 3.35
N VAL A 329 8.20 4.40 2.07
CA VAL A 329 8.71 3.13 1.52
C VAL A 329 10.24 3.06 1.65
N ALA A 330 10.95 4.16 1.36
CA ALA A 330 12.39 4.23 1.51
C ALA A 330 12.88 3.92 2.94
N GLY A 331 12.14 4.38 3.97
CA GLY A 331 12.45 4.05 5.36
C GLY A 331 12.37 2.55 5.65
N GLY A 332 11.35 1.87 5.11
CA GLY A 332 11.21 0.41 5.22
C GLY A 332 12.37 -0.33 4.55
N PHE A 333 12.77 0.10 3.35
CA PHE A 333 13.91 -0.48 2.63
C PHE A 333 15.23 -0.27 3.35
N ALA A 334 15.46 0.92 3.91
CA ALA A 334 16.67 1.21 4.69
C ALA A 334 16.78 0.30 5.94
N ILE A 335 15.66 0.04 6.62
CA ILE A 335 15.59 -0.92 7.72
C ILE A 335 15.91 -2.34 7.24
N GLY A 336 15.28 -2.79 6.14
CA GLY A 336 15.55 -4.10 5.55
C GLY A 336 17.03 -4.28 5.19
N THR A 337 17.63 -3.26 4.57
CA THR A 337 19.07 -3.22 4.26
C THR A 337 19.91 -3.34 5.54
N ALA A 338 19.56 -2.57 6.58
CA ALA A 338 20.30 -2.62 7.85
C ALA A 338 20.20 -4.00 8.52
N LEU A 339 19.00 -4.61 8.59
CA LEU A 339 18.79 -5.95 9.13
C LEU A 339 19.68 -7.00 8.44
N ASN A 340 19.74 -6.96 7.12
CA ASN A 340 20.51 -7.94 6.33
C ASN A 340 22.03 -7.68 6.42
N LYS A 341 22.46 -6.43 6.20
CA LYS A 341 23.89 -6.08 6.10
C LYS A 341 24.64 -6.07 7.43
N THR A 342 23.95 -5.85 8.55
CA THR A 342 24.54 -6.00 9.89
C THR A 342 24.61 -7.46 10.36
N GLY A 343 24.07 -8.40 9.57
CA GLY A 343 23.94 -9.80 9.99
C GLY A 343 22.87 -10.05 11.08
N LEU A 344 22.10 -9.03 11.46
CA LEU A 344 21.08 -9.18 12.51
C LEU A 344 19.99 -10.17 12.11
N ALA A 345 19.58 -10.18 10.83
CA ALA A 345 18.61 -11.14 10.33
C ALA A 345 19.09 -12.59 10.51
N ALA A 346 20.36 -12.88 10.19
CA ALA A 346 20.96 -14.21 10.41
C ALA A 346 21.02 -14.57 11.89
N ALA A 347 21.48 -13.64 12.75
CA ALA A 347 21.56 -13.85 14.18
C ALA A 347 20.19 -14.15 14.82
N LEU A 348 19.11 -13.49 14.36
CA LEU A 348 17.73 -13.78 14.79
C LEU A 348 17.27 -15.17 14.34
N VAL A 349 17.61 -15.58 13.12
CA VAL A 349 17.28 -16.92 12.60
C VAL A 349 17.94 -18.01 13.44
N GLU A 350 19.20 -17.83 13.84
CA GLU A 350 19.94 -18.80 14.66
C GLU A 350 19.43 -18.85 16.11
N SER A 351 18.98 -17.70 16.65
CA SER A 351 18.58 -17.59 18.06
C SER A 351 17.14 -18.03 18.35
N ILE A 352 16.26 -18.01 17.35
CA ILE A 352 14.83 -18.30 17.53
C ILE A 352 14.49 -19.63 16.85
N PRO A 353 13.86 -20.60 17.53
CA PRO A 353 13.55 -21.92 16.99
C PRO A 353 12.34 -21.88 16.03
N PHE A 354 12.43 -21.10 14.95
CA PHE A 354 11.37 -20.95 13.94
C PHE A 354 10.93 -22.29 13.33
N GLY A 355 11.85 -23.25 13.22
CA GLY A 355 11.58 -24.59 12.68
C GLY A 355 10.56 -25.40 13.48
N SER A 356 10.27 -25.02 14.72
CA SER A 356 9.22 -25.65 15.54
C SER A 356 7.82 -25.05 15.32
N TRP A 357 7.73 -23.95 14.58
CA TRP A 357 6.47 -23.24 14.38
C TRP A 357 5.63 -23.89 13.28
N SER A 358 4.31 -23.90 13.46
CA SER A 358 3.40 -24.38 12.42
C SER A 358 3.36 -23.38 11.26
N VAL A 359 3.67 -23.83 10.04
CA VAL A 359 3.65 -23.02 8.81
C VAL A 359 2.28 -22.37 8.60
N ILE A 360 1.21 -23.13 8.77
CA ILE A 360 -0.16 -22.63 8.62
C ILE A 360 -0.44 -21.55 9.66
N ALA A 361 0.01 -21.75 10.91
CA ALA A 361 -0.16 -20.75 11.95
C ALA A 361 0.62 -19.47 11.62
N VAL A 362 1.85 -19.56 11.15
CA VAL A 362 2.64 -18.38 10.73
C VAL A 362 1.97 -17.64 9.61
N LEU A 363 1.53 -18.31 8.54
CA LEU A 363 0.82 -17.70 7.42
C LEU A 363 -0.46 -16.99 7.89
N VAL A 364 -1.33 -17.69 8.62
CA VAL A 364 -2.65 -17.16 9.03
C VAL A 364 -2.50 -16.04 10.06
N ILE A 365 -1.69 -16.25 11.11
CA ILE A 365 -1.52 -15.26 12.18
C ILE A 365 -0.85 -14.01 11.66
N SER A 366 0.17 -14.13 10.81
CA SER A 366 0.85 -12.95 10.20
C SER A 366 -0.11 -12.09 9.39
N GLY A 367 -0.96 -12.71 8.57
CA GLY A 367 -1.95 -11.98 7.79
C GLY A 367 -3.04 -11.35 8.65
N LEU A 368 -3.58 -12.10 9.62
CA LEU A 368 -4.58 -11.56 10.53
C LEU A 368 -4.02 -10.43 11.41
N LEU A 369 -2.77 -10.55 11.86
CA LEU A 369 -2.09 -9.49 12.58
C LEU A 369 -1.90 -8.25 11.69
N GLY A 370 -1.46 -8.44 10.45
CA GLY A 370 -1.34 -7.36 9.46
C GLY A 370 -2.68 -6.66 9.23
N TRP A 371 -3.74 -7.42 9.02
CA TRP A 371 -5.09 -6.90 8.86
C TRP A 371 -5.57 -6.16 10.11
N LEU A 372 -5.38 -6.74 11.30
CA LEU A 372 -5.80 -6.13 12.56
C LEU A 372 -5.08 -4.80 12.79
N LEU A 373 -3.77 -4.78 12.71
CA LEU A 373 -2.97 -3.57 12.89
C LEU A 373 -3.37 -2.47 11.89
N SER A 374 -3.54 -2.83 10.62
CA SER A 374 -3.89 -1.89 9.56
C SER A 374 -5.27 -1.22 9.74
N ASN A 375 -6.14 -1.76 10.58
CA ASN A 375 -7.40 -1.09 10.92
C ASN A 375 -7.23 0.08 11.90
N PHE A 376 -6.13 0.10 12.65
CA PHE A 376 -5.85 1.15 13.64
C PHE A 376 -4.73 2.09 13.22
N ILE A 377 -3.82 1.61 12.36
CA ILE A 377 -2.74 2.39 11.76
C ILE A 377 -2.85 2.33 10.24
N SER A 378 -2.09 3.15 9.51
CA SER A 378 -2.16 3.10 8.04
C SER A 378 -1.68 1.75 7.50
N HIS A 379 -2.25 1.30 6.36
CA HIS A 379 -1.84 0.08 5.65
C HIS A 379 -0.33 0.04 5.41
N SER A 380 0.23 1.16 5.02
CA SER A 380 1.65 1.30 4.73
C SER A 380 2.52 1.18 5.98
N SER A 381 2.07 1.77 7.11
CA SER A 381 2.78 1.65 8.38
C SER A 381 2.79 0.21 8.88
N ALA A 382 1.66 -0.49 8.79
CA ALA A 382 1.58 -1.90 9.17
C ALA A 382 2.45 -2.79 8.29
N ALA A 383 2.46 -2.54 6.97
CA ALA A 383 3.31 -3.28 6.04
C ALA A 383 4.80 -3.03 6.30
N ASN A 384 5.23 -1.77 6.49
CA ASN A 384 6.61 -1.42 6.82
C ASN A 384 7.08 -2.02 8.15
N LEU A 385 6.17 -2.19 9.11
CA LEU A 385 6.46 -2.83 10.38
C LEU A 385 6.63 -4.34 10.24
N LEU A 386 5.67 -5.00 9.58
CA LEU A 386 5.58 -6.46 9.59
C LEU A 386 6.44 -7.14 8.53
N ILE A 387 6.48 -6.59 7.31
CA ILE A 387 7.11 -7.26 6.18
C ILE A 387 8.61 -7.51 6.38
N PRO A 388 9.43 -6.57 6.90
CA PRO A 388 10.83 -6.85 7.18
C PRO A 388 11.05 -7.94 8.25
N ILE A 389 10.22 -7.96 9.29
CA ILE A 389 10.28 -9.02 10.32
C ILE A 389 9.93 -10.38 9.70
N LEU A 390 8.84 -10.41 8.94
CA LEU A 390 8.35 -11.64 8.34
C LEU A 390 9.25 -12.14 7.21
N ALA A 391 10.04 -11.28 6.60
CA ALA A 391 11.10 -11.70 5.69
C ALA A 391 12.16 -12.55 6.41
N VAL A 392 12.57 -12.13 7.63
CA VAL A 392 13.49 -12.91 8.47
C VAL A 392 12.86 -14.25 8.85
N VAL A 393 11.62 -14.24 9.34
CA VAL A 393 10.87 -15.47 9.67
C VAL A 393 10.73 -16.39 8.46
N GLY A 394 10.36 -15.82 7.29
CA GLY A 394 10.19 -16.57 6.05
C GLY A 394 11.48 -17.18 5.53
N THR A 395 12.62 -16.50 5.70
CA THR A 395 13.94 -17.05 5.36
C THR A 395 14.27 -18.23 6.28
N ALA A 396 14.04 -18.09 7.58
CA ALA A 396 14.29 -19.13 8.57
C ALA A 396 13.43 -20.39 8.35
N MET A 397 12.22 -20.21 7.83
CA MET A 397 11.25 -21.27 7.56
C MET A 397 11.16 -21.66 6.08
N ASN A 398 12.16 -21.31 5.26
CA ASN A 398 12.05 -21.43 3.81
C ASN A 398 11.78 -22.86 3.31
N GLU A 399 12.39 -23.86 3.95
CA GLU A 399 12.15 -25.26 3.61
C GLU A 399 10.69 -25.67 3.89
N GLN A 400 10.15 -25.27 5.06
CA GLN A 400 8.79 -25.62 5.46
C GLN A 400 7.73 -24.84 4.66
N LEU A 401 8.03 -23.57 4.34
CA LEU A 401 7.18 -22.73 3.51
C LEU A 401 7.22 -23.13 2.03
N GLY A 402 8.22 -23.88 1.58
CA GLY A 402 8.40 -24.25 0.17
C GLY A 402 7.15 -24.89 -0.45
N ALA A 403 6.45 -25.77 0.28
CA ALA A 403 5.19 -26.38 -0.17
C ALA A 403 4.04 -25.37 -0.36
N PHE A 404 4.17 -24.16 0.17
CA PHE A 404 3.16 -23.08 0.13
C PHE A 404 3.63 -21.88 -0.70
N GLY A 405 4.68 -22.00 -1.50
CA GLY A 405 5.24 -20.91 -2.31
C GLY A 405 6.29 -20.04 -1.59
N GLY A 406 6.86 -20.54 -0.49
CA GLY A 406 8.00 -19.95 0.18
C GLY A 406 7.73 -18.60 0.87
N VAL A 407 8.81 -17.88 1.12
CA VAL A 407 8.77 -16.53 1.71
C VAL A 407 7.95 -15.54 0.87
N THR A 408 7.90 -15.74 -0.43
CA THR A 408 7.13 -14.91 -1.37
C THR A 408 5.65 -14.92 -0.98
N THR A 409 5.06 -16.10 -0.83
CA THR A 409 3.65 -16.23 -0.43
C THR A 409 3.40 -15.59 0.93
N LEU A 410 4.28 -15.78 1.91
CA LEU A 410 4.13 -15.17 3.24
C LEU A 410 4.06 -13.64 3.14
N LEU A 411 5.02 -12.99 2.48
CA LEU A 411 5.08 -11.54 2.41
C LEU A 411 3.93 -10.94 1.58
N VAL A 412 3.58 -11.58 0.46
CA VAL A 412 2.48 -11.14 -0.40
C VAL A 412 1.13 -11.33 0.28
N CYS A 413 0.92 -12.44 1.03
CA CYS A 413 -0.27 -12.64 1.85
C CYS A 413 -0.44 -11.53 2.89
N VAL A 414 0.63 -11.13 3.55
CA VAL A 414 0.59 -10.05 4.54
C VAL A 414 0.28 -8.70 3.87
N ALA A 415 0.90 -8.40 2.74
CA ALA A 415 0.62 -7.19 1.96
C ALA A 415 -0.86 -7.13 1.52
N ALA A 416 -1.41 -8.24 1.04
CA ALA A 416 -2.82 -8.33 0.70
C ALA A 416 -3.72 -8.15 1.94
N SER A 417 -3.37 -8.79 3.05
CA SER A 417 -4.13 -8.68 4.31
C SER A 417 -4.18 -7.25 4.84
N THR A 418 -3.04 -6.54 4.84
CA THR A 418 -3.00 -5.13 5.24
C THR A 418 -3.88 -4.25 4.36
N SER A 419 -3.93 -4.53 3.06
CA SER A 419 -4.73 -3.78 2.08
C SER A 419 -6.25 -3.98 2.23
N PHE A 420 -6.67 -5.10 2.83
CA PHE A 420 -8.08 -5.38 3.13
C PHE A 420 -8.57 -4.81 4.47
N ALA A 421 -7.75 -4.06 5.20
CA ALA A 421 -8.14 -3.44 6.46
C ALA A 421 -8.95 -2.16 6.21
N MET A 422 -10.26 -2.22 6.35
CA MET A 422 -11.18 -1.11 6.08
C MET A 422 -12.36 -1.03 7.07
N LEU A 423 -12.15 -1.46 8.33
CA LEU A 423 -13.20 -1.49 9.35
C LEU A 423 -13.66 -0.11 9.80
N LEU A 424 -12.73 0.82 9.96
CA LEU A 424 -12.96 2.09 10.65
C LEU A 424 -12.77 3.27 9.68
N PRO A 425 -13.38 4.42 9.96
CA PRO A 425 -13.14 5.64 9.19
C PRO A 425 -11.66 6.04 9.14
N ILE A 426 -10.89 5.71 10.18
CA ILE A 426 -9.47 6.03 10.29
C ILE A 426 -8.55 5.00 9.61
N SER A 427 -9.07 3.82 9.23
CA SER A 427 -8.24 2.74 8.67
C SER A 427 -7.54 3.15 7.38
N THR A 428 -8.21 3.93 6.53
CA THR A 428 -7.65 4.41 5.26
C THR A 428 -8.15 5.81 4.92
N PRO A 429 -7.37 6.61 4.14
CA PRO A 429 -7.85 7.87 3.62
C PRO A 429 -9.15 7.76 2.81
N PRO A 430 -9.35 6.76 1.92
CA PRO A 430 -10.65 6.53 1.27
C PRO A 430 -11.82 6.36 2.23
N ASN A 431 -11.61 5.64 3.36
CA ASN A 431 -12.62 5.48 4.38
C ASN A 431 -13.00 6.83 5.02
N ALA A 432 -11.99 7.64 5.37
CA ALA A 432 -12.19 8.97 5.94
C ALA A 432 -12.94 9.90 4.97
N ILE A 433 -12.57 9.90 3.69
CA ILE A 433 -13.22 10.68 2.63
C ILE A 433 -14.69 10.28 2.50
N ALA A 434 -14.99 8.98 2.42
CA ALA A 434 -16.38 8.52 2.31
C ALA A 434 -17.18 8.81 3.60
N PHE A 435 -16.56 8.65 4.76
CA PHE A 435 -17.18 8.95 6.05
C PHE A 435 -17.51 10.46 6.22
N SER A 436 -16.66 11.35 5.67
CA SER A 436 -16.87 12.81 5.71
C SER A 436 -18.15 13.27 5.00
N THR A 437 -18.74 12.44 4.15
CA THR A 437 -20.06 12.70 3.53
C THR A 437 -21.21 12.78 4.55
N GLY A 438 -21.00 12.25 5.76
CA GLY A 438 -22.04 12.12 6.79
C GLY A 438 -23.13 11.08 6.48
N LEU A 439 -23.00 10.34 5.38
CA LEU A 439 -23.98 9.33 4.96
C LEU A 439 -23.73 7.96 5.59
N ILE A 440 -22.49 7.67 5.97
CA ILE A 440 -22.04 6.36 6.46
C ILE A 440 -21.90 6.43 7.99
N LYS A 441 -22.48 5.46 8.68
CA LYS A 441 -22.25 5.27 10.12
C LYS A 441 -21.03 4.35 10.34
N THR A 442 -20.32 4.57 11.43
CA THR A 442 -19.16 3.73 11.81
C THR A 442 -19.52 2.24 11.86
N ASN A 443 -20.71 1.89 12.40
CA ASN A 443 -21.17 0.50 12.46
C ASN A 443 -21.43 -0.11 11.07
N ASP A 444 -21.89 0.69 10.10
CA ASP A 444 -22.13 0.21 8.74
C ASP A 444 -20.79 -0.07 8.04
N MET A 445 -19.83 0.85 8.21
CA MET A 445 -18.47 0.68 7.70
C MET A 445 -17.79 -0.55 8.33
N ALA A 446 -17.90 -0.71 9.65
CA ALA A 446 -17.31 -1.84 10.37
C ALA A 446 -17.90 -3.19 9.92
N LYS A 447 -19.21 -3.29 9.75
CA LYS A 447 -19.88 -4.52 9.26
C LYS A 447 -19.39 -4.89 7.87
N VAL A 448 -19.43 -3.95 6.94
CA VAL A 448 -19.00 -4.20 5.56
C VAL A 448 -17.51 -4.49 5.49
N GLY A 449 -16.70 -3.68 6.18
CA GLY A 449 -15.24 -3.84 6.23
C GLY A 449 -14.80 -5.17 6.84
N LEU A 450 -15.51 -5.67 7.86
CA LEU A 450 -15.24 -6.99 8.44
C LEU A 450 -15.49 -8.11 7.43
N ILE A 451 -16.66 -8.09 6.80
CA ILE A 451 -17.05 -9.16 5.86
C ILE A 451 -16.16 -9.13 4.62
N VAL A 452 -15.98 -7.96 4.00
CA VAL A 452 -15.13 -7.78 2.82
C VAL A 452 -13.66 -8.06 3.16
N GLY A 453 -13.19 -7.59 4.32
CA GLY A 453 -11.81 -7.80 4.75
C GLY A 453 -11.46 -9.27 4.94
N LEU A 454 -12.22 -9.99 5.75
CA LEU A 454 -11.94 -11.42 6.03
C LEU A 454 -12.10 -12.29 4.77
N LEU A 455 -13.13 -12.04 3.96
CA LEU A 455 -13.30 -12.78 2.71
C LEU A 455 -12.18 -12.46 1.71
N GLY A 456 -11.77 -11.20 1.61
CA GLY A 456 -10.68 -10.79 0.73
C GLY A 456 -9.36 -11.44 1.11
N ILE A 457 -9.05 -11.53 2.40
CA ILE A 457 -7.90 -12.28 2.91
C ILE A 457 -8.02 -13.75 2.49
N ALA A 458 -9.14 -14.39 2.78
CA ALA A 458 -9.32 -15.82 2.48
C ALA A 458 -9.16 -16.10 0.98
N ILE A 459 -9.74 -15.28 0.10
CA ILE A 459 -9.61 -15.46 -1.36
C ILE A 459 -8.18 -15.20 -1.82
N SER A 460 -7.50 -14.15 -1.29
CA SER A 460 -6.10 -13.87 -1.63
C SER A 460 -5.18 -15.01 -1.25
N TYR A 461 -5.36 -15.58 -0.06
CA TYR A 461 -4.62 -16.75 0.39
C TYR A 461 -4.89 -17.97 -0.48
N ALA A 462 -6.18 -18.25 -0.79
CA ALA A 462 -6.53 -19.35 -1.66
C ALA A 462 -5.86 -19.23 -3.05
N VAL A 463 -5.89 -18.04 -3.64
CA VAL A 463 -5.23 -17.78 -4.94
C VAL A 463 -3.73 -17.98 -4.84
N LEU A 464 -3.06 -17.45 -3.83
CA LEU A 464 -1.61 -17.55 -3.68
C LEU A 464 -1.13 -18.97 -3.32
N LEU A 465 -1.94 -19.74 -2.60
CA LEU A 465 -1.64 -21.14 -2.28
C LEU A 465 -1.86 -22.08 -3.47
N ILE A 466 -2.85 -21.76 -4.34
CA ILE A 466 -3.14 -22.56 -5.55
C ILE A 466 -2.21 -22.16 -6.70
N PHE A 467 -1.88 -20.87 -6.83
CA PHE A 467 -1.07 -20.31 -7.89
C PHE A 467 0.07 -19.46 -7.29
N PRO A 468 1.09 -20.07 -6.65
CA PRO A 468 2.23 -19.35 -6.09
C PRO A 468 3.02 -18.61 -7.17
N PHE A 469 3.87 -17.66 -6.76
CA PHE A 469 4.75 -16.91 -7.66
C PHE A 469 5.89 -17.76 -8.19
#